data_f8e991bfd2853ff3e631659fd47383e4
#
_entry.id   f8e991bfd2853ff3e631659fd47383e4
#
_cell.length_a   1.000
_cell.length_b   1.000
_cell.length_c   1.000
_cell.angle_alpha   90.00
_cell.angle_beta   90.00
_cell.angle_gamma   90.00
#
_symmetry.space_group_name_H-M   'P 1'
#
loop_
_entity.id
_entity.type
_entity.pdbx_description
1 polymer ?
#
loop_
_entity_poly.entity_id
_entity_poly.type
_entity_poly.pdbx_seq_one_letter_code
_entity_poly.pdbx_strand_id
1 'polypeptide(L)'
;WGDADKYFTEARLIFEGTAAHHRDPNYRADLAAIERYKPTGKFLDIGTNMGFFLRNARGRGWTLFGVEPSPSLSEMARKYFGLNVKTAFLETAGFESSFFDVVTMTDVFEHLTEPKKMLAEISRILKPDGIVFIKVPNGLFNMFKLSCARALGKLADYDIFDSYEHVVHYSQRTLGRMLGTCGFKPLRFFIGAPIQLPVWHKYVGQYYQYPSPPGLDRKRQAGRSMFHVLSCMEFWLRLGNIGYLAPNIIVIARKI
;
A
#
# COMPACT_ATOMS: atom_id res chain seq x y z
N TRP A 1 -3.97 -17.38 2.11
CA TRP A 1 -2.53 -17.76 2.22
C TRP A 1 -2.12 -18.73 1.08
N GLY A 2 -2.77 -18.63 -0.07
CA GLY A 2 -2.39 -19.37 -1.27
C GLY A 2 -1.19 -18.71 -1.93
N ASP A 3 -0.11 -19.48 -2.16
CA ASP A 3 1.14 -19.15 -2.85
C ASP A 3 2.26 -18.51 -2.00
N ALA A 4 2.45 -19.00 -0.78
CA ALA A 4 3.66 -18.66 -0.01
C ALA A 4 4.94 -18.91 -0.82
N ASP A 5 5.01 -20.02 -1.55
CA ASP A 5 6.17 -20.37 -2.39
C ASP A 5 6.44 -19.36 -3.51
N LYS A 6 5.42 -18.75 -4.07
CA LYS A 6 5.56 -17.72 -5.10
C LYS A 6 6.16 -16.43 -4.55
N TYR A 7 5.63 -15.98 -3.39
CA TYR A 7 6.19 -14.83 -2.68
C TYR A 7 7.64 -15.05 -2.27
N PHE A 8 7.97 -16.25 -1.80
CA PHE A 8 9.32 -16.59 -1.39
C PHE A 8 10.29 -16.65 -2.56
N THR A 9 9.86 -17.15 -3.73
CA THR A 9 10.71 -17.20 -4.94
C THR A 9 11.01 -15.80 -5.46
N GLU A 10 10.00 -14.93 -5.57
CA GLU A 10 10.20 -13.54 -5.98
C GLU A 10 11.10 -12.79 -4.97
N ALA A 11 10.81 -12.94 -3.68
CA ALA A 11 11.59 -12.35 -2.61
C ALA A 11 13.06 -12.78 -2.66
N ARG A 12 13.33 -14.05 -2.90
CA ARG A 12 14.69 -14.59 -3.00
C ARG A 12 15.49 -13.90 -4.11
N LEU A 13 14.94 -13.76 -5.31
CA LEU A 13 15.60 -13.06 -6.42
C LEU A 13 15.91 -11.61 -6.10
N ILE A 14 14.99 -10.94 -5.37
CA ILE A 14 15.21 -9.56 -4.92
C ILE A 14 16.29 -9.51 -3.85
N PHE A 15 16.33 -10.48 -2.94
CA PHE A 15 17.34 -10.58 -1.90
C PHE A 15 18.74 -10.86 -2.46
N GLU A 16 18.83 -11.66 -3.52
CA GLU A 16 20.07 -11.94 -4.25
C GLU A 16 20.52 -10.77 -5.13
N GLY A 17 19.74 -9.68 -5.18
CA GLY A 17 20.05 -8.48 -5.99
C GLY A 17 19.88 -8.68 -7.48
N THR A 18 19.35 -9.84 -7.90
CA THR A 18 19.12 -10.17 -9.31
C THR A 18 17.83 -9.58 -9.85
N ALA A 19 16.95 -9.11 -8.95
CA ALA A 19 15.65 -8.54 -9.27
C ALA A 19 15.35 -7.24 -8.53
N ALA A 20 14.57 -6.37 -9.19
CA ALA A 20 13.91 -5.23 -8.54
C ALA A 20 12.46 -5.58 -8.23
N HIS A 21 11.94 -5.15 -7.08
CA HIS A 21 10.53 -5.32 -6.78
C HIS A 21 9.69 -4.42 -7.70
N HIS A 22 8.64 -4.98 -8.28
CA HIS A 22 7.80 -4.27 -9.27
C HIS A 22 7.13 -3.01 -8.72
N ARG A 23 6.94 -2.91 -7.40
CA ARG A 23 6.38 -1.73 -6.72
C ARG A 23 7.43 -0.70 -6.31
N ASP A 24 8.73 -0.93 -6.51
CA ASP A 24 9.79 0.00 -6.08
C ASP A 24 9.60 1.43 -6.61
N PRO A 25 9.19 1.66 -7.89
CA PRO A 25 8.90 3.01 -8.36
C PRO A 25 7.78 3.69 -7.59
N ASN A 26 6.71 2.94 -7.25
CA ASN A 26 5.58 3.45 -6.47
C ASN A 26 6.00 3.78 -5.04
N TYR A 27 6.76 2.87 -4.40
CA TYR A 27 7.29 3.10 -3.05
C TYR A 27 8.16 4.36 -2.98
N ARG A 28 9.02 4.57 -3.97
CA ARG A 28 9.84 5.80 -4.06
C ARG A 28 8.99 7.06 -4.23
N ALA A 29 7.92 7.00 -5.01
CA ALA A 29 7.00 8.13 -5.18
C ALA A 29 6.21 8.42 -3.89
N ASP A 30 5.75 7.39 -3.18
CA ASP A 30 5.06 7.51 -1.90
C ASP A 30 5.99 8.12 -0.83
N LEU A 31 7.24 7.64 -0.75
CA LEU A 31 8.26 8.17 0.16
C LEU A 31 8.61 9.63 -0.15
N ALA A 32 8.74 9.99 -1.43
CA ALA A 32 8.96 11.39 -1.84
C ALA A 32 7.78 12.31 -1.46
N ALA A 33 6.56 11.78 -1.42
CA ALA A 33 5.41 12.53 -0.92
C ALA A 33 5.47 12.74 0.59
N ILE A 34 5.92 11.74 1.36
CA ILE A 34 6.10 11.82 2.81
C ILE A 34 7.22 12.82 3.17
N GLU A 35 8.34 12.78 2.45
CA GLU A 35 9.50 13.68 2.66
C GLU A 35 9.13 15.16 2.65
N ARG A 36 8.14 15.56 1.85
CA ARG A 36 7.67 16.95 1.78
C ARG A 36 7.09 17.47 3.10
N TYR A 37 6.65 16.56 3.97
CA TYR A 37 6.05 16.90 5.26
C TYR A 37 6.97 16.60 6.43
N LYS A 38 7.74 15.52 6.35
CA LYS A 38 8.67 15.05 7.39
C LYS A 38 9.91 14.44 6.72
N PRO A 39 10.92 15.24 6.38
CA PRO A 39 12.10 14.78 5.65
C PRO A 39 13.06 13.93 6.48
N THR A 40 12.95 13.98 7.81
CA THR A 40 13.80 13.24 8.75
C THR A 40 13.02 12.80 9.98
N GLY A 41 13.62 11.98 10.82
CA GLY A 41 13.07 11.54 12.09
C GLY A 41 12.90 10.03 12.21
N LYS A 42 12.07 9.59 13.15
CA LYS A 42 11.76 8.17 13.36
C LYS A 42 10.55 7.78 12.53
N PHE A 43 10.73 6.79 11.70
CA PHE A 43 9.75 6.31 10.71
C PHE A 43 9.34 4.88 11.07
N LEU A 44 8.04 4.65 11.27
CA LEU A 44 7.46 3.33 11.50
C LEU A 44 6.63 2.91 10.30
N ASP A 45 6.84 1.70 9.81
CA ASP A 45 5.98 1.02 8.85
C ASP A 45 5.21 -0.11 9.52
N ILE A 46 3.87 -0.04 9.49
CA ILE A 46 2.97 -1.05 10.07
C ILE A 46 2.57 -2.03 8.97
N GLY A 47 2.69 -3.33 9.26
CA GLY A 47 2.50 -4.38 8.26
C GLY A 47 3.64 -4.39 7.25
N THR A 48 4.86 -4.29 7.76
CA THR A 48 6.09 -4.16 6.93
C THR A 48 6.27 -5.31 5.95
N ASN A 49 5.62 -6.46 6.17
CA ASN A 49 5.80 -7.66 5.36
C ASN A 49 7.30 -8.02 5.28
N MET A 50 7.81 -8.44 4.13
CA MET A 50 9.24 -8.72 3.90
C MET A 50 10.13 -7.45 3.85
N GLY A 51 9.57 -6.25 4.10
CA GLY A 51 10.34 -5.00 4.21
C GLY A 51 10.59 -4.28 2.89
N PHE A 52 9.90 -4.60 1.81
CA PHE A 52 10.15 -3.98 0.51
C PHE A 52 9.88 -2.47 0.47
N PHE A 53 8.84 -2.01 1.16
CA PHE A 53 8.56 -0.57 1.28
C PHE A 53 9.63 0.10 2.15
N LEU A 54 9.85 -0.44 3.34
CA LEU A 54 10.78 0.13 4.32
C LEU A 54 12.23 0.14 3.81
N ARG A 55 12.64 -0.86 3.03
CA ARG A 55 13.92 -0.91 2.33
C ARG A 55 14.16 0.32 1.45
N ASN A 56 13.12 0.76 0.72
CA ASN A 56 13.20 1.93 -0.16
C ASN A 56 13.33 3.26 0.61
N ALA A 57 13.05 3.26 1.92
CA ALA A 57 13.22 4.42 2.79
C ALA A 57 14.67 4.60 3.32
N ARG A 58 15.55 3.63 3.07
CA ARG A 58 16.97 3.74 3.48
C ARG A 58 17.68 4.91 2.80
N GLY A 59 18.57 5.53 3.55
CA GLY A 59 19.38 6.65 3.05
C GLY A 59 18.61 7.95 2.85
N ARG A 60 17.34 8.01 3.26
CA ARG A 60 16.48 9.19 3.09
C ARG A 60 16.35 10.07 4.35
N GLY A 61 17.24 9.88 5.33
CA GLY A 61 17.28 10.72 6.54
C GLY A 61 16.41 10.22 7.69
N TRP A 62 15.74 9.06 7.57
CA TRP A 62 14.93 8.47 8.63
C TRP A 62 15.64 7.35 9.39
N THR A 63 15.34 7.26 10.70
CA THR A 63 15.61 6.05 11.47
C THR A 63 14.41 5.13 11.33
N LEU A 64 14.62 3.97 10.71
CA LEU A 64 13.57 3.08 10.24
C LEU A 64 13.21 2.01 11.29
N PHE A 65 11.92 1.83 11.49
CA PHE A 65 11.32 0.79 12.32
C PHE A 65 10.19 0.12 11.54
N GLY A 66 9.99 -1.15 11.77
CA GLY A 66 8.86 -1.91 11.22
C GLY A 66 8.16 -2.72 12.30
N VAL A 67 6.90 -3.04 12.05
CA VAL A 67 6.14 -4.03 12.80
C VAL A 67 5.39 -4.95 11.84
N GLU A 68 5.54 -6.26 12.05
CA GLU A 68 4.95 -7.30 11.21
C GLU A 68 4.58 -8.50 12.07
N PRO A 69 3.30 -8.89 12.14
CA PRO A 69 2.87 -9.99 13.00
C PRO A 69 3.34 -11.37 12.54
N SER A 70 3.63 -11.56 11.26
CA SER A 70 4.14 -12.84 10.74
C SER A 70 5.60 -13.04 11.10
N PRO A 71 5.95 -14.11 11.87
CA PRO A 71 7.34 -14.40 12.22
C PRO A 71 8.24 -14.62 11.00
N SER A 72 7.74 -15.33 9.98
CA SER A 72 8.50 -15.63 8.76
C SER A 72 8.81 -14.37 7.95
N LEU A 73 7.83 -13.48 7.76
CA LEU A 73 8.00 -12.26 6.98
C LEU A 73 8.91 -11.26 7.70
N SER A 74 8.70 -11.07 9.01
CA SER A 74 9.53 -10.19 9.82
C SER A 74 10.99 -10.67 9.93
N GLU A 75 11.21 -12.00 10.00
CA GLU A 75 12.54 -12.57 9.95
C GLU A 75 13.23 -12.30 8.61
N MET A 76 12.52 -12.45 7.50
CA MET A 76 13.04 -12.12 6.17
C MET A 76 13.45 -10.65 6.07
N ALA A 77 12.61 -9.73 6.53
CA ALA A 77 12.94 -8.31 6.55
C ALA A 77 14.23 -8.01 7.32
N ARG A 78 14.41 -8.66 8.47
CA ARG A 78 15.64 -8.55 9.28
C ARG A 78 16.85 -9.17 8.59
N LYS A 79 16.70 -10.44 8.14
CA LYS A 79 17.80 -11.24 7.60
C LYS A 79 18.34 -10.66 6.29
N TYR A 80 17.47 -10.35 5.35
CA TYR A 80 17.90 -9.97 4.00
C TYR A 80 18.10 -8.47 3.82
N PHE A 81 17.36 -7.66 4.56
CA PHE A 81 17.50 -6.21 4.46
C PHE A 81 18.10 -5.57 5.73
N GLY A 82 18.38 -6.33 6.80
CA GLY A 82 18.91 -5.77 8.06
C GLY A 82 18.01 -4.66 8.63
N LEU A 83 16.70 -4.77 8.46
CA LEU A 83 15.73 -3.82 8.94
C LEU A 83 15.42 -4.06 10.43
N ASN A 84 15.15 -2.99 11.18
CA ASN A 84 14.69 -3.09 12.55
C ASN A 84 13.18 -3.35 12.58
N VAL A 85 12.78 -4.61 12.54
CA VAL A 85 11.38 -5.03 12.52
C VAL A 85 11.06 -5.87 13.75
N LYS A 86 10.02 -5.45 14.49
CA LYS A 86 9.44 -6.24 15.59
C LYS A 86 8.42 -7.24 15.04
N THR A 87 8.48 -8.49 15.53
CA THR A 87 7.45 -9.50 15.24
C THR A 87 6.30 -9.33 16.23
N ALA A 88 5.33 -8.50 15.90
CA ALA A 88 4.20 -8.16 16.77
C ALA A 88 3.07 -7.49 15.98
N PHE A 89 1.87 -7.45 16.55
CA PHE A 89 0.89 -6.42 16.21
C PHE A 89 1.29 -5.09 16.83
N LEU A 90 0.81 -3.97 16.28
CA LEU A 90 1.18 -2.65 16.78
C LEU A 90 0.87 -2.49 18.27
N GLU A 91 -0.30 -2.97 18.69
CA GLU A 91 -0.82 -2.85 20.05
C GLU A 91 0.06 -3.56 21.08
N THR A 92 0.78 -4.60 20.65
CA THR A 92 1.67 -5.41 21.53
C THR A 92 3.14 -5.12 21.31
N ALA A 93 3.48 -4.25 20.35
CA ALA A 93 4.88 -3.94 20.02
C ALA A 93 5.61 -3.13 21.10
N GLY A 94 4.88 -2.53 22.07
CA GLY A 94 5.45 -1.81 23.20
C GLY A 94 6.23 -0.55 22.80
N PHE A 95 5.74 0.20 21.83
CA PHE A 95 6.33 1.49 21.49
C PHE A 95 5.94 2.59 22.50
N GLU A 96 6.89 3.47 22.77
CA GLU A 96 6.67 4.61 23.65
C GLU A 96 5.70 5.62 23.03
N SER A 97 5.01 6.39 23.87
CA SER A 97 4.19 7.51 23.42
C SER A 97 5.07 8.61 22.81
N SER A 98 4.56 9.28 21.79
CA SER A 98 5.25 10.40 21.14
C SER A 98 6.67 10.05 20.65
N PHE A 99 6.84 8.87 20.09
CA PHE A 99 8.15 8.36 19.68
C PHE A 99 8.43 8.57 18.17
N PHE A 100 7.41 8.45 17.32
CA PHE A 100 7.57 8.49 15.87
C PHE A 100 7.21 9.86 15.26
N ASP A 101 7.93 10.23 14.22
CA ASP A 101 7.64 11.40 13.40
C ASP A 101 6.70 11.05 12.24
N VAL A 102 6.85 9.83 11.71
CA VAL A 102 6.07 9.28 10.61
C VAL A 102 5.62 7.87 10.95
N VAL A 103 4.35 7.58 10.68
CA VAL A 103 3.80 6.22 10.69
C VAL A 103 3.16 5.94 9.35
N THR A 104 3.43 4.77 8.76
CA THR A 104 2.88 4.37 7.46
C THR A 104 2.08 3.08 7.57
N MET A 105 1.02 3.00 6.76
CA MET A 105 0.26 1.77 6.48
C MET A 105 0.00 1.72 4.98
N THR A 106 0.58 0.73 4.32
CA THR A 106 0.40 0.51 2.88
C THR A 106 -0.26 -0.86 2.68
N ASP A 107 -1.48 -0.85 2.16
CA ASP A 107 -2.30 -2.06 1.96
C ASP A 107 -2.46 -2.86 3.27
N VAL A 108 -2.82 -2.17 4.36
CA VAL A 108 -3.03 -2.74 5.72
C VAL A 108 -4.36 -2.28 6.32
N PHE A 109 -4.69 -1.01 6.16
CA PHE A 109 -5.80 -0.38 6.88
C PHE A 109 -7.18 -0.95 6.50
N GLU A 110 -7.33 -1.45 5.27
CA GLU A 110 -8.52 -2.14 4.76
C GLU A 110 -8.78 -3.51 5.39
N HIS A 111 -7.76 -4.12 5.97
CA HIS A 111 -7.87 -5.44 6.64
C HIS A 111 -8.25 -5.33 8.11
N LEU A 112 -8.31 -4.12 8.68
CA LEU A 112 -8.57 -3.91 10.09
C LEU A 112 -10.05 -4.03 10.43
N THR A 113 -10.37 -4.84 11.41
CA THR A 113 -11.72 -4.95 12.00
C THR A 113 -12.03 -3.78 12.95
N GLU A 114 -11.01 -3.21 13.59
CA GLU A 114 -11.12 -2.12 14.55
C GLU A 114 -10.22 -0.91 14.17
N PRO A 115 -10.46 -0.26 13.02
CA PRO A 115 -9.57 0.79 12.51
C PRO A 115 -9.46 2.02 13.43
N LYS A 116 -10.49 2.30 14.24
CA LYS A 116 -10.43 3.40 15.22
C LYS A 116 -9.48 3.10 16.38
N LYS A 117 -9.40 1.86 16.85
CA LYS A 117 -8.43 1.47 17.88
C LYS A 117 -7.00 1.58 17.34
N MET A 118 -6.78 1.15 16.10
CA MET A 118 -5.50 1.32 15.42
C MET A 118 -5.12 2.79 15.32
N LEU A 119 -6.03 3.69 14.92
CA LEU A 119 -5.76 5.12 14.85
C LEU A 119 -5.49 5.75 16.23
N ALA A 120 -6.14 5.27 17.28
CA ALA A 120 -5.86 5.73 18.65
C ALA A 120 -4.44 5.35 19.08
N GLU A 121 -4.00 4.12 18.79
CA GLU A 121 -2.64 3.67 19.08
C GLU A 121 -1.60 4.43 18.23
N ILE A 122 -1.87 4.65 16.94
CA ILE A 122 -1.03 5.49 16.08
C ILE A 122 -0.93 6.90 16.63
N SER A 123 -2.04 7.47 17.09
CA SER A 123 -2.04 8.79 17.72
C SER A 123 -1.19 8.81 18.98
N ARG A 124 -1.23 7.77 19.82
CA ARG A 124 -0.43 7.66 21.02
C ARG A 124 1.07 7.68 20.73
N ILE A 125 1.51 6.88 19.75
CA ILE A 125 2.95 6.72 19.42
C ILE A 125 3.51 7.83 18.55
N LEU A 126 2.67 8.58 17.81
CA LEU A 126 3.10 9.74 17.04
C LEU A 126 3.41 10.92 17.96
N LYS A 127 4.51 11.61 17.67
CA LYS A 127 4.84 12.90 18.27
C LYS A 127 3.75 13.94 17.96
N PRO A 128 3.67 15.04 18.75
CA PRO A 128 2.95 16.22 18.31
C PRO A 128 3.42 16.61 16.89
N ASP A 129 2.50 17.01 16.02
CA ASP A 129 2.75 17.27 14.59
C ASP A 129 3.29 16.09 13.77
N GLY A 130 3.35 14.90 14.33
CA GLY A 130 3.65 13.67 13.59
C GLY A 130 2.61 13.39 12.50
N ILE A 131 3.02 12.70 11.46
CA ILE A 131 2.13 12.38 10.34
C ILE A 131 1.88 10.89 10.20
N VAL A 132 0.68 10.56 9.76
CA VAL A 132 0.32 9.22 9.29
C VAL A 132 0.13 9.24 7.77
N PHE A 133 0.69 8.24 7.11
CA PHE A 133 0.49 7.95 5.70
C PHE A 133 -0.32 6.67 5.59
N ILE A 134 -1.47 6.73 4.93
CA ILE A 134 -2.33 5.56 4.71
C ILE A 134 -2.58 5.43 3.21
N LYS A 135 -2.32 4.23 2.69
CA LYS A 135 -2.62 3.83 1.32
C LYS A 135 -3.55 2.62 1.36
N VAL A 136 -4.69 2.74 0.70
CA VAL A 136 -5.75 1.72 0.67
C VAL A 136 -6.32 1.58 -0.74
N PRO A 137 -6.92 0.43 -1.09
CA PRO A 137 -7.71 0.28 -2.30
C PRO A 137 -8.85 1.29 -2.36
N ASN A 138 -9.14 1.78 -3.57
CA ASN A 138 -10.19 2.76 -3.79
C ASN A 138 -11.55 2.09 -3.97
N GLY A 139 -12.41 2.17 -2.97
CA GLY A 139 -13.76 1.61 -3.03
C GLY A 139 -14.61 2.16 -4.17
N LEU A 140 -14.45 3.45 -4.54
CA LEU A 140 -15.19 4.04 -5.68
C LEU A 140 -14.74 3.42 -7.01
N PHE A 141 -13.45 3.15 -7.17
CA PHE A 141 -12.94 2.45 -8.35
C PHE A 141 -13.48 1.02 -8.45
N ASN A 142 -13.57 0.31 -7.33
CA ASN A 142 -14.17 -1.02 -7.29
C ASN A 142 -15.67 -0.97 -7.65
N MET A 143 -16.42 0.00 -7.13
CA MET A 143 -17.82 0.23 -7.51
C MET A 143 -17.97 0.55 -9.00
N PHE A 144 -17.07 1.36 -9.56
CA PHE A 144 -17.06 1.67 -10.99
C PHE A 144 -16.80 0.40 -11.83
N LYS A 145 -15.79 -0.40 -11.44
CA LYS A 145 -15.52 -1.70 -12.08
C LYS A 145 -16.75 -2.62 -12.05
N LEU A 146 -17.42 -2.70 -10.91
CA LEU A 146 -18.64 -3.49 -10.75
C LEU A 146 -19.75 -3.01 -11.70
N SER A 147 -19.97 -1.70 -11.78
CA SER A 147 -20.98 -1.12 -12.67
C SER A 147 -20.70 -1.43 -14.14
N CYS A 148 -19.43 -1.32 -14.56
CA CYS A 148 -19.00 -1.69 -15.91
C CYS A 148 -19.19 -3.20 -16.18
N ALA A 149 -18.82 -4.06 -15.22
CA ALA A 149 -18.98 -5.50 -15.35
C ALA A 149 -20.47 -5.90 -15.49
N ARG A 150 -21.35 -5.27 -14.71
CA ARG A 150 -22.81 -5.46 -14.83
C ARG A 150 -23.33 -5.05 -16.20
N ALA A 151 -22.98 -3.86 -16.66
CA ALA A 151 -23.41 -3.35 -17.96
C ALA A 151 -22.96 -4.23 -19.14
N LEU A 152 -21.83 -4.94 -18.99
CA LEU A 152 -21.28 -5.84 -19.99
C LEU A 152 -21.71 -7.30 -19.83
N GLY A 153 -22.60 -7.62 -18.88
CA GLY A 153 -23.05 -8.99 -18.61
C GLY A 153 -21.95 -9.94 -18.12
N LYS A 154 -20.86 -9.42 -17.51
CA LYS A 154 -19.65 -10.19 -17.17
C LYS A 154 -19.45 -10.38 -15.67
N LEU A 155 -20.55 -10.66 -14.93
CA LEU A 155 -20.49 -10.71 -13.46
C LEU A 155 -20.12 -12.07 -12.86
N ALA A 156 -20.01 -13.13 -13.67
CA ALA A 156 -20.22 -14.47 -13.13
C ALA A 156 -19.14 -14.98 -12.15
N ASP A 157 -17.85 -14.59 -12.26
CA ASP A 157 -16.80 -15.34 -11.52
C ASP A 157 -15.66 -14.49 -10.93
N TYR A 158 -15.85 -13.19 -10.69
CA TYR A 158 -14.76 -12.36 -10.21
C TYR A 158 -15.17 -11.51 -9.01
N ASP A 159 -14.54 -11.76 -7.87
CA ASP A 159 -14.67 -10.89 -6.68
C ASP A 159 -13.89 -9.58 -6.91
N ILE A 160 -14.63 -8.54 -7.34
CA ILE A 160 -14.08 -7.21 -7.63
C ILE A 160 -13.58 -6.52 -6.36
N PHE A 161 -14.07 -6.98 -5.20
CA PHE A 161 -13.79 -6.35 -3.91
C PHE A 161 -12.70 -7.06 -3.12
N ASP A 162 -12.21 -8.21 -3.59
CA ASP A 162 -11.30 -9.07 -2.82
C ASP A 162 -11.83 -9.32 -1.40
N SER A 163 -13.12 -9.69 -1.31
CA SER A 163 -13.90 -9.72 -0.05
C SER A 163 -13.35 -10.69 1.00
N TYR A 164 -12.49 -11.62 0.61
CA TYR A 164 -11.80 -12.51 1.54
C TYR A 164 -10.71 -11.82 2.35
N GLU A 165 -10.12 -10.76 1.81
CA GLU A 165 -8.99 -10.06 2.44
C GLU A 165 -9.38 -8.66 2.92
N HIS A 166 -10.22 -7.94 2.15
CA HIS A 166 -10.59 -6.56 2.43
C HIS A 166 -11.89 -6.48 3.24
N VAL A 167 -11.77 -6.19 4.52
CA VAL A 167 -12.91 -6.04 5.44
C VAL A 167 -13.65 -4.71 5.19
N VAL A 168 -12.92 -3.65 4.83
CA VAL A 168 -13.48 -2.30 4.63
C VAL A 168 -13.01 -1.68 3.33
N HIS A 169 -13.95 -1.12 2.56
CA HIS A 169 -13.65 -0.35 1.35
C HIS A 169 -13.81 1.14 1.61
N TYR A 170 -12.73 1.86 1.43
CA TYR A 170 -12.68 3.30 1.71
C TYR A 170 -12.90 4.15 0.45
N SER A 171 -13.53 5.29 0.67
CA SER A 171 -13.48 6.46 -0.23
C SER A 171 -12.70 7.58 0.45
N GLN A 172 -12.26 8.59 -0.29
CA GLN A 172 -11.61 9.77 0.31
C GLN A 172 -12.49 10.39 1.41
N ARG A 173 -13.80 10.48 1.17
CA ARG A 173 -14.77 11.04 2.11
C ARG A 173 -14.87 10.22 3.40
N THR A 174 -15.00 8.90 3.30
CA THR A 174 -15.15 8.03 4.49
C THR A 174 -13.86 7.95 5.29
N LEU A 175 -12.71 7.83 4.62
CA LEU A 175 -11.39 7.82 5.26
C LEU A 175 -11.10 9.16 5.94
N GLY A 176 -11.37 10.29 5.26
CA GLY A 176 -11.17 11.62 5.83
C GLY A 176 -12.05 11.90 7.06
N ARG A 177 -13.32 11.46 7.03
CA ARG A 177 -14.21 11.56 8.18
C ARG A 177 -13.70 10.73 9.36
N MET A 178 -13.27 9.49 9.12
CA MET A 178 -12.72 8.63 10.16
C MET A 178 -11.48 9.24 10.80
N LEU A 179 -10.53 9.72 10.00
CA LEU A 179 -9.34 10.40 10.48
C LEU A 179 -9.69 11.61 11.35
N GLY A 180 -10.61 12.46 10.88
CA GLY A 180 -11.06 13.64 11.64
C GLY A 180 -11.67 13.28 13.00
N THR A 181 -12.47 12.21 13.07
CA THR A 181 -13.06 11.75 14.35
C THR A 181 -12.03 11.11 15.29
N CYS A 182 -10.86 10.72 14.81
CA CYS A 182 -9.78 10.11 15.58
C CYS A 182 -8.62 11.08 15.88
N GLY A 183 -8.80 12.40 15.73
CA GLY A 183 -7.78 13.39 16.08
C GLY A 183 -6.69 13.58 15.03
N PHE A 184 -7.01 13.31 13.77
CA PHE A 184 -6.11 13.56 12.66
C PHE A 184 -6.69 14.57 11.68
N LYS A 185 -5.86 15.53 11.25
CA LYS A 185 -6.20 16.48 10.19
C LYS A 185 -5.64 15.99 8.85
N PRO A 186 -6.46 15.58 7.90
CA PRO A 186 -5.99 15.29 6.56
C PRO A 186 -5.31 16.53 5.94
N LEU A 187 -4.06 16.37 5.52
CA LEU A 187 -3.30 17.44 4.87
C LEU A 187 -3.45 17.34 3.35
N ARG A 188 -3.45 16.12 2.84
CA ARG A 188 -3.55 15.88 1.40
C ARG A 188 -4.10 14.48 1.14
N PHE A 189 -5.08 14.44 0.23
CA PHE A 189 -5.44 13.21 -0.49
C PHE A 189 -4.81 13.22 -1.87
N PHE A 190 -4.37 12.08 -2.32
CA PHE A 190 -3.90 11.89 -3.69
C PHE A 190 -4.10 10.44 -4.12
N ILE A 191 -3.98 10.20 -5.41
CA ILE A 191 -4.03 8.86 -5.98
C ILE A 191 -2.60 8.32 -6.10
N GLY A 192 -2.42 7.04 -5.83
CA GLY A 192 -1.12 6.37 -6.06
C GLY A 192 -0.75 6.44 -7.54
N ALA A 193 0.55 6.55 -7.81
CA ALA A 193 1.02 6.37 -9.16
C ALA A 193 0.52 5.01 -9.68
N PRO A 194 0.01 4.94 -10.92
CA PRO A 194 -0.47 3.67 -11.48
C PRO A 194 0.64 2.64 -11.41
N ILE A 195 0.32 1.43 -10.95
CA ILE A 195 1.27 0.31 -10.99
C ILE A 195 1.62 0.10 -12.46
N GLN A 196 2.91 0.17 -12.78
CA GLN A 196 3.36 -0.10 -14.14
C GLN A 196 2.93 -1.52 -14.51
N LEU A 197 2.21 -1.62 -15.64
CA LEU A 197 1.78 -2.92 -16.10
C LEU A 197 3.00 -3.79 -16.40
N PRO A 198 2.99 -5.04 -15.94
CA PRO A 198 4.07 -6.00 -16.19
C PRO A 198 4.50 -6.10 -17.64
N VAL A 199 3.57 -5.84 -18.56
CA VAL A 199 3.76 -5.96 -20.02
C VAL A 199 4.84 -5.02 -20.57
N TRP A 200 5.12 -3.91 -19.89
CA TRP A 200 6.08 -2.90 -20.36
C TRP A 200 7.48 -3.06 -19.76
N HIS A 201 7.65 -3.92 -18.76
CA HIS A 201 8.94 -4.19 -18.17
C HIS A 201 9.55 -5.48 -18.72
N LYS A 202 10.67 -5.34 -19.44
CA LYS A 202 11.54 -6.45 -19.84
C LYS A 202 11.89 -7.41 -18.70
N TYR A 203 11.79 -6.93 -17.46
CA TYR A 203 12.10 -7.65 -16.23
C TYR A 203 10.94 -8.52 -15.72
N VAL A 204 9.71 -8.13 -15.91
CA VAL A 204 8.55 -8.90 -15.43
C VAL A 204 8.36 -10.19 -16.21
N GLY A 205 8.70 -10.21 -17.51
CA GLY A 205 8.70 -11.45 -18.30
C GLY A 205 9.70 -12.49 -17.82
N GLN A 206 10.78 -12.08 -17.15
CA GLN A 206 11.77 -12.98 -16.55
C GLN A 206 11.36 -13.49 -15.18
N TYR A 207 10.53 -12.73 -14.41
CA TYR A 207 10.10 -13.10 -13.06
C TYR A 207 8.83 -13.95 -13.03
N TYR A 208 7.94 -13.77 -13.97
CA TYR A 208 6.81 -14.67 -14.18
C TYR A 208 7.19 -15.79 -15.14
N GLN A 209 8.16 -16.61 -14.76
CA GLN A 209 8.35 -17.95 -15.35
C GLN A 209 7.22 -18.92 -14.98
N TYR A 210 6.22 -18.45 -14.25
CA TYR A 210 4.95 -19.16 -14.17
C TYR A 210 4.21 -18.93 -15.49
N PRO A 211 3.81 -19.98 -16.19
CA PRO A 211 2.91 -19.83 -17.31
C PRO A 211 1.73 -19.00 -16.79
N SER A 212 1.50 -17.84 -17.39
CA SER A 212 0.25 -17.12 -17.19
C SER A 212 -0.84 -18.14 -17.22
N PRO A 213 -1.73 -18.23 -16.21
CA PRO A 213 -2.75 -19.26 -16.22
C PRO A 213 -3.36 -19.29 -17.61
N PRO A 214 -3.45 -20.46 -18.24
CA PRO A 214 -3.88 -20.58 -19.63
C PRO A 214 -5.23 -19.87 -19.72
N GLY A 215 -5.29 -18.76 -20.45
CA GLY A 215 -6.50 -17.95 -20.59
C GLY A 215 -6.46 -16.55 -19.99
N LEU A 216 -5.30 -15.97 -19.66
CA LEU A 216 -5.26 -14.52 -19.46
C LEU A 216 -5.47 -13.86 -20.83
N ASP A 217 -6.75 -13.84 -21.19
CA ASP A 217 -7.28 -13.41 -22.46
C ASP A 217 -6.73 -12.01 -22.82
N ARG A 218 -6.26 -11.83 -24.06
CA ARG A 218 -5.84 -10.55 -24.62
C ARG A 218 -6.86 -9.44 -24.33
N LYS A 219 -8.14 -9.77 -24.22
CA LYS A 219 -9.23 -8.85 -23.86
C LYS A 219 -9.14 -8.35 -22.40
N ARG A 220 -8.79 -9.22 -21.43
CA ARG A 220 -8.55 -8.82 -20.03
C ARG A 220 -7.31 -7.92 -19.93
N GLN A 221 -6.30 -8.21 -20.72
CA GLN A 221 -5.07 -7.43 -20.79
C GLN A 221 -5.33 -6.05 -21.41
N ALA A 222 -6.13 -5.97 -22.48
CA ALA A 222 -6.55 -4.72 -23.09
C ALA A 222 -7.40 -3.86 -22.13
N GLY A 223 -8.33 -4.48 -21.40
CA GLY A 223 -9.13 -3.78 -20.37
C GLY A 223 -8.27 -3.21 -19.25
N ARG A 224 -7.31 -3.98 -18.72
CA ARG A 224 -6.35 -3.50 -17.73
C ARG A 224 -5.50 -2.34 -18.25
N SER A 225 -5.05 -2.42 -19.51
CA SER A 225 -4.28 -1.36 -20.16
C SER A 225 -5.10 -0.08 -20.33
N MET A 226 -6.37 -0.20 -20.70
CA MET A 226 -7.28 0.94 -20.81
C MET A 226 -7.48 1.62 -19.46
N PHE A 227 -7.79 0.88 -18.40
CA PHE A 227 -7.95 1.45 -17.05
C PHE A 227 -6.66 2.08 -16.54
N HIS A 228 -5.51 1.49 -16.87
CA HIS A 228 -4.21 2.07 -16.54
C HIS A 228 -4.02 3.43 -17.22
N VAL A 229 -4.30 3.52 -18.53
CA VAL A 229 -4.22 4.79 -19.27
C VAL A 229 -5.17 5.83 -18.69
N LEU A 230 -6.43 5.45 -18.41
CA LEU A 230 -7.40 6.34 -17.78
C LEU A 230 -6.98 6.81 -16.39
N SER A 231 -6.43 5.93 -15.57
CA SER A 231 -5.87 6.28 -14.25
C SER A 231 -4.66 7.21 -14.38
N CYS A 232 -3.80 6.99 -15.38
CA CYS A 232 -2.71 7.91 -15.70
C CYS A 232 -3.24 9.29 -16.11
N MET A 233 -4.25 9.34 -16.97
CA MET A 233 -4.86 10.60 -17.38
C MET A 233 -5.49 11.35 -16.20
N GLU A 234 -6.24 10.65 -15.34
CA GLU A 234 -6.80 11.23 -14.11
C GLU A 234 -5.70 11.80 -13.21
N PHE A 235 -4.61 11.05 -13.03
CA PHE A 235 -3.45 11.47 -12.26
C PHE A 235 -2.76 12.71 -12.86
N TRP A 236 -2.50 12.70 -14.18
CA TRP A 236 -1.84 13.78 -14.91
C TRP A 236 -2.67 15.05 -15.00
N LEU A 237 -3.97 14.92 -15.21
CA LEU A 237 -4.90 16.06 -15.27
C LEU A 237 -5.22 16.63 -13.88
N ARG A 238 -4.63 16.05 -12.82
CA ARG A 238 -4.88 16.43 -11.41
C ARG A 238 -6.38 16.42 -11.06
N LEU A 239 -7.19 15.62 -11.75
CA LEU A 239 -8.59 15.39 -11.42
C LEU A 239 -8.74 14.53 -10.13
N GLY A 240 -7.63 14.33 -9.41
CA GLY A 240 -7.49 13.45 -8.26
C GLY A 240 -8.37 13.73 -7.04
N ASN A 241 -9.15 14.82 -7.07
CA ASN A 241 -10.20 15.02 -6.07
C ASN A 241 -11.44 14.17 -6.34
N ILE A 242 -11.58 13.60 -7.52
CA ILE A 242 -12.71 12.76 -7.91
C ILE A 242 -12.39 11.29 -7.62
N GLY A 243 -11.17 10.83 -7.90
CA GLY A 243 -10.63 9.53 -7.47
C GLY A 243 -11.39 8.30 -7.98
N TYR A 244 -12.15 8.41 -9.09
CA TYR A 244 -12.94 7.27 -9.59
C TYR A 244 -12.13 6.23 -10.34
N LEU A 245 -11.04 6.63 -11.00
CA LEU A 245 -10.31 5.76 -11.91
C LEU A 245 -9.00 5.23 -11.33
N ALA A 246 -8.55 5.80 -10.22
CA ALA A 246 -7.33 5.34 -9.56
C ALA A 246 -7.59 4.12 -8.68
N PRO A 247 -6.77 3.06 -8.77
CA PRO A 247 -6.94 1.85 -7.98
C PRO A 247 -6.74 2.06 -6.48
N ASN A 248 -5.95 3.06 -6.08
CA ASN A 248 -5.62 3.33 -4.68
C ASN A 248 -5.88 4.79 -4.30
N ILE A 249 -6.23 4.99 -3.03
CA ILE A 249 -6.30 6.29 -2.37
C ILE A 249 -5.14 6.37 -1.39
N ILE A 250 -4.48 7.52 -1.38
CA ILE A 250 -3.44 7.83 -0.40
C ILE A 250 -3.85 9.08 0.37
N VAL A 251 -3.65 9.05 1.68
CA VAL A 251 -3.81 10.22 2.54
C VAL A 251 -2.57 10.42 3.39
N ILE A 252 -2.15 11.68 3.50
CA ILE A 252 -1.24 12.13 4.54
C ILE A 252 -2.07 12.96 5.51
N ALA A 253 -2.05 12.58 6.79
CA ALA A 253 -2.76 13.31 7.83
C ALA A 253 -1.81 13.60 9.00
N ARG A 254 -2.04 14.73 9.68
CA ARG A 254 -1.27 15.17 10.84
C ARG A 254 -2.07 14.89 12.10
N LYS A 255 -1.40 14.43 13.15
CA LYS A 255 -1.96 14.39 14.49
C LYS A 255 -2.26 15.81 14.98
N ILE A 256 -3.47 16.02 15.52
CA ILE A 256 -3.94 17.28 16.12
C ILE A 256 -3.69 17.26 17.63
#